data_39b0d7dcc8bd40bb55b60e3dc9eb787a
#
_entry.id   39b0d7dcc8bd40bb55b60e3dc9eb787a
#
_cell.length_a   1.000
_cell.length_b   1.000
_cell.length_c   1.000
_cell.angle_alpha   90.00
_cell.angle_beta   90.00
_cell.angle_gamma   90.00
#
_symmetry.space_group_name_H-M   'P 1'
#
loop_
_entity.id
_entity.type
_entity.pdbx_description
1 polymer ?
#
loop_
_entity_poly.entity_id
_entity_poly.type
_entity_poly.pdbx_seq_one_letter_code
_entity_poly.pdbx_strand_id
1 'polypeptide(L)'
;MVDRYWRGSAQDEVMQDEHGFIWRAMLDMVDADLSGSKVLDAGCNRGGFLRLLSDEASIGEGFGYDPAPGAIEDARRLAGTLPLTFETSESVPQGWSGFDVAFSHEVLYLLHDLPSHATAIYGSLVPGASYFATIGVHADSALMTTWHDDNAIALDLPGPYRLDDVAGVFKATGFDVAVGRLPFRFVPVDAHRGDVTDSRLSSWLDYYSRDKVMFRFSKPG
;
A
#
# COMPACT_ATOMS: atom_id res chain seq x y z
N MET A 1 15.82 15.83 2.77
CA MET A 1 14.79 14.81 2.55
C MET A 1 14.12 15.14 1.25
N VAL A 2 14.28 14.33 0.24
CA VAL A 2 13.64 14.53 -1.06
C VAL A 2 12.19 14.10 -0.86
N ASP A 3 11.24 14.95 -1.22
CA ASP A 3 9.80 14.64 -1.30
C ASP A 3 9.66 13.64 -2.47
N ARG A 4 9.89 12.34 -2.14
CA ARG A 4 10.27 11.32 -3.14
C ARG A 4 9.12 10.90 -4.02
N TYR A 5 7.87 11.01 -3.56
CA TYR A 5 6.81 10.21 -4.15
C TYR A 5 5.70 11.01 -4.84
N TRP A 6 5.48 12.26 -4.52
CA TRP A 6 4.36 13.02 -5.12
C TRP A 6 4.74 14.48 -5.31
N ARG A 7 4.66 14.96 -6.54
CA ARG A 7 5.16 16.28 -6.95
C ARG A 7 4.16 17.42 -6.75
N GLY A 8 3.13 17.24 -5.92
CA GLY A 8 2.20 18.33 -5.59
C GLY A 8 0.80 17.86 -5.19
N SER A 9 0.14 18.64 -4.33
CA SER A 9 -1.18 18.32 -3.74
C SER A 9 -2.30 18.07 -4.76
N ALA A 10 -2.27 18.70 -5.93
CA ALA A 10 -3.29 18.49 -6.97
C ALA A 10 -3.18 17.12 -7.66
N GLN A 11 -1.97 16.61 -7.88
CA GLN A 11 -1.76 15.27 -8.44
C GLN A 11 -2.15 14.19 -7.44
N ASP A 12 -1.86 14.39 -6.15
CA ASP A 12 -2.26 13.50 -5.08
C ASP A 12 -3.78 13.40 -4.92
N GLU A 13 -4.51 14.49 -5.15
CA GLU A 13 -5.97 14.51 -5.08
C GLU A 13 -6.59 13.67 -6.20
N VAL A 14 -6.15 13.86 -7.44
CA VAL A 14 -6.57 13.04 -8.60
C VAL A 14 -6.26 11.56 -8.35
N MET A 15 -5.06 11.24 -7.88
CA MET A 15 -4.64 9.87 -7.60
C MET A 15 -5.49 9.19 -6.51
N GLN A 16 -5.90 9.90 -5.46
CA GLN A 16 -6.80 9.32 -4.45
C GLN A 16 -8.15 8.91 -5.03
N ASP A 17 -8.71 9.75 -5.91
CA ASP A 17 -9.97 9.44 -6.60
C ASP A 17 -9.80 8.22 -7.52
N GLU A 18 -8.68 8.13 -8.21
CA GLU A 18 -8.35 7.00 -9.09
C GLU A 18 -8.08 5.70 -8.32
N HIS A 19 -7.58 5.76 -7.08
CA HIS A 19 -7.28 4.57 -6.29
C HIS A 19 -8.49 3.96 -5.57
N GLY A 20 -9.61 4.65 -5.47
CA GLY A 20 -10.79 4.18 -4.73
C GLY A 20 -11.29 2.79 -5.17
N PHE A 21 -11.26 2.46 -6.47
CA PHE A 21 -11.66 1.14 -6.94
C PHE A 21 -10.66 0.05 -6.57
N ILE A 22 -9.36 0.38 -6.48
CA ILE A 22 -8.31 -0.57 -6.07
C ILE A 22 -8.45 -0.86 -4.58
N TRP A 23 -8.67 0.16 -3.76
CA TRP A 23 -8.86 0.01 -2.32
C TRP A 23 -10.07 -0.86 -1.98
N ARG A 24 -11.19 -0.72 -2.71
CA ARG A 24 -12.36 -1.62 -2.55
C ARG A 24 -12.03 -3.06 -2.96
N ALA A 25 -11.28 -3.24 -4.06
CA ALA A 25 -10.81 -4.57 -4.44
C ALA A 25 -9.86 -5.20 -3.40
N MET A 26 -9.07 -4.38 -2.68
CA MET A 26 -8.28 -4.86 -1.54
C MET A 26 -9.20 -5.31 -0.40
N LEU A 27 -10.23 -4.53 -0.06
CA LEU A 27 -11.19 -4.88 1.00
C LEU A 27 -11.97 -6.15 0.67
N ASP A 28 -12.32 -6.38 -0.58
CA ASP A 28 -12.99 -7.61 -1.03
C ASP A 28 -12.15 -8.88 -0.80
N MET A 29 -10.84 -8.75 -0.55
CA MET A 29 -9.94 -9.87 -0.22
C MET A 29 -9.69 -10.04 1.28
N VAL A 30 -10.18 -9.13 2.10
CA VAL A 30 -10.04 -9.21 3.56
C VAL A 30 -11.20 -10.03 4.11
N ASP A 31 -10.91 -11.21 4.61
CA ASP A 31 -11.89 -12.19 5.13
C ASP A 31 -12.19 -12.01 6.63
N ALA A 32 -11.85 -10.84 7.21
CA ALA A 32 -12.10 -10.48 8.60
C ALA A 32 -13.03 -9.29 8.73
N ASP A 33 -13.83 -9.25 9.79
CA ASP A 33 -14.57 -8.05 10.17
C ASP A 33 -13.60 -7.01 10.74
N LEU A 34 -13.53 -5.85 10.09
CA LEU A 34 -12.67 -4.73 10.50
C LEU A 34 -13.36 -3.77 11.47
N SER A 35 -14.66 -4.00 11.79
CA SER A 35 -15.42 -3.13 12.68
C SER A 35 -14.76 -3.04 14.06
N GLY A 36 -14.51 -1.81 14.52
CA GLY A 36 -13.85 -1.55 15.79
C GLY A 36 -12.36 -1.86 15.84
N SER A 37 -11.74 -2.35 14.76
CA SER A 37 -10.32 -2.71 14.70
C SER A 37 -9.40 -1.50 14.80
N LYS A 38 -8.21 -1.73 15.35
CA LYS A 38 -7.06 -0.82 15.31
C LYS A 38 -6.21 -1.11 14.07
N VAL A 39 -6.17 -0.19 13.13
CA VAL A 39 -5.61 -0.38 11.79
C VAL A 39 -4.34 0.43 11.60
N LEU A 40 -3.31 -0.18 10.98
CA LEU A 40 -2.10 0.50 10.51
C LEU A 40 -2.13 0.61 8.97
N ASP A 41 -1.80 1.79 8.44
CA ASP A 41 -1.56 2.03 7.01
C ASP A 41 -0.11 2.50 6.80
N ALA A 42 0.71 1.64 6.22
CA ALA A 42 2.12 1.89 5.97
C ALA A 42 2.31 2.54 4.59
N GLY A 43 2.81 3.77 4.54
CA GLY A 43 2.84 4.60 3.33
C GLY A 43 1.46 5.18 3.02
N CYS A 44 0.85 5.79 4.02
CA CYS A 44 -0.54 6.25 3.98
C CYS A 44 -0.79 7.47 3.09
N ASN A 45 0.26 8.12 2.58
CA ASN A 45 0.16 9.37 1.83
C ASN A 45 -0.79 10.36 2.54
N ARG A 46 -1.79 10.90 1.87
CA ARG A 46 -2.80 11.84 2.42
C ARG A 46 -3.92 11.16 3.23
N GLY A 47 -3.74 9.89 3.65
CA GLY A 47 -4.66 9.14 4.50
C GLY A 47 -5.99 8.76 3.83
N GLY A 48 -6.05 8.71 2.49
CA GLY A 48 -7.27 8.42 1.76
C GLY A 48 -7.83 7.03 2.05
N PHE A 49 -6.96 6.03 2.13
CA PHE A 49 -7.36 4.66 2.44
C PHE A 49 -7.93 4.52 3.86
N LEU A 50 -7.30 5.13 4.86
CA LEU A 50 -7.83 5.10 6.24
C LEU A 50 -9.18 5.81 6.38
N ARG A 51 -9.41 6.91 5.63
CA ARG A 51 -10.74 7.55 5.60
C ARG A 51 -11.79 6.64 4.96
N LEU A 52 -11.44 5.96 3.87
CA LEU A 52 -12.33 4.95 3.25
C LEU A 52 -12.65 3.82 4.22
N LEU A 53 -11.67 3.29 4.97
CA LEU A 53 -11.88 2.27 5.99
C LEU A 53 -12.78 2.76 7.13
N SER A 54 -12.66 4.01 7.55
CA SER A 54 -13.54 4.59 8.55
C SER A 54 -14.99 4.66 8.08
N ASP A 55 -15.20 4.98 6.79
CA ASP A 55 -16.53 5.14 6.19
C ASP A 55 -17.17 3.79 5.83
N GLU A 56 -16.43 2.90 5.16
CA GLU A 56 -16.99 1.66 4.60
C GLU A 56 -16.83 0.44 5.52
N ALA A 57 -15.84 0.43 6.43
CA ALA A 57 -15.54 -0.71 7.33
C ALA A 57 -15.71 -0.41 8.82
N SER A 58 -16.05 0.83 9.19
CA SER A 58 -16.30 1.24 10.58
C SER A 58 -15.15 0.87 11.53
N ILE A 59 -13.89 1.09 11.13
CA ILE A 59 -12.71 0.82 11.97
C ILE A 59 -12.76 1.65 13.27
N GLY A 60 -12.18 1.14 14.36
CA GLY A 60 -12.14 1.82 15.66
C GLY A 60 -11.12 2.96 15.68
N GLU A 61 -9.89 2.68 15.28
CA GLU A 61 -8.78 3.62 15.22
C GLU A 61 -7.91 3.36 14.00
N GLY A 62 -7.49 4.41 13.30
CA GLY A 62 -6.57 4.32 12.17
C GLY A 62 -5.25 5.06 12.44
N PHE A 63 -4.14 4.41 12.11
CA PHE A 63 -2.79 4.96 12.25
C PHE A 63 -2.10 4.90 10.89
N GLY A 64 -1.65 6.04 10.38
CA GLY A 64 -0.95 6.12 9.10
C GLY A 64 0.41 6.79 9.22
N TYR A 65 1.44 6.25 8.58
CA TYR A 65 2.71 6.92 8.46
C TYR A 65 3.18 6.99 7.00
N ASP A 66 3.89 8.06 6.69
CA ASP A 66 4.46 8.31 5.37
C ASP A 66 5.70 9.20 5.50
N PRO A 67 6.76 9.03 4.69
CA PRO A 67 7.95 9.87 4.74
C PRO A 67 7.72 11.30 4.23
N ALA A 68 6.62 11.60 3.50
CA ALA A 68 6.32 12.90 2.92
C ALA A 68 5.60 13.83 3.92
N PRO A 69 6.27 14.87 4.50
CA PRO A 69 5.66 15.74 5.51
C PRO A 69 4.41 16.48 5.01
N GLY A 70 4.41 16.92 3.74
CA GLY A 70 3.26 17.61 3.14
C GLY A 70 2.04 16.70 3.01
N ALA A 71 2.23 15.41 2.65
CA ALA A 71 1.15 14.44 2.60
C ALA A 71 0.54 14.20 4.00
N ILE A 72 1.38 14.10 5.02
CA ILE A 72 0.93 13.92 6.41
C ILE A 72 0.20 15.16 6.95
N GLU A 73 0.63 16.37 6.60
CA GLU A 73 -0.09 17.59 6.95
C GLU A 73 -1.51 17.57 6.34
N ASP A 74 -1.62 17.22 5.06
CA ASP A 74 -2.90 17.05 4.40
C ASP A 74 -3.73 15.92 5.01
N ALA A 75 -3.12 14.78 5.35
CA ALA A 75 -3.81 13.65 5.98
C ALA A 75 -4.47 14.08 7.30
N ARG A 76 -3.73 14.79 8.16
CA ARG A 76 -4.25 15.33 9.43
C ARG A 76 -5.41 16.31 9.21
N ARG A 77 -5.26 17.21 8.25
CA ARG A 77 -6.32 18.18 7.91
C ARG A 77 -7.58 17.50 7.37
N LEU A 78 -7.41 16.50 6.49
CA LEU A 78 -8.51 15.78 5.83
C LEU A 78 -9.20 14.78 6.76
N ALA A 79 -8.54 14.30 7.81
CA ALA A 79 -9.13 13.40 8.82
C ALA A 79 -10.30 14.05 9.58
N GLY A 80 -10.27 15.39 9.77
CA GLY A 80 -11.31 16.09 10.49
C GLY A 80 -11.48 15.57 11.92
N THR A 81 -12.64 14.99 12.22
CA THR A 81 -12.98 14.42 13.54
C THR A 81 -12.88 12.89 13.58
N LEU A 82 -12.44 12.25 12.51
CA LEU A 82 -12.25 10.80 12.47
C LEU A 82 -11.15 10.36 13.46
N PRO A 83 -11.24 9.16 14.04
CA PRO A 83 -10.25 8.62 14.97
C PRO A 83 -8.97 8.16 14.24
N LEU A 84 -8.35 9.06 13.50
CA LEU A 84 -7.18 8.81 12.66
C LEU A 84 -5.96 9.59 13.18
N THR A 85 -4.84 8.91 13.29
CA THR A 85 -3.55 9.47 13.71
C THR A 85 -2.52 9.33 12.61
N PHE A 86 -1.78 10.39 12.30
CA PHE A 86 -0.79 10.39 11.22
C PHE A 86 0.55 10.90 11.69
N GLU A 87 1.65 10.25 11.25
CA GLU A 87 3.01 10.64 11.59
C GLU A 87 3.94 10.61 10.37
N THR A 88 4.82 11.63 10.28
CA THR A 88 5.88 11.65 9.27
C THR A 88 7.00 10.70 9.70
N SER A 89 7.13 9.57 9.00
CA SER A 89 8.12 8.53 9.34
C SER A 89 8.43 7.65 8.13
N GLU A 90 9.63 7.10 8.07
CA GLU A 90 10.06 6.10 7.07
C GLU A 90 9.75 4.66 7.51
N SER A 91 9.35 4.45 8.75
CA SER A 91 9.05 3.15 9.34
C SER A 91 7.93 3.28 10.36
N VAL A 92 7.44 2.18 10.91
CA VAL A 92 6.47 2.19 12.00
C VAL A 92 6.99 3.07 13.13
N PRO A 93 6.26 4.15 13.52
CA PRO A 93 6.70 5.07 14.56
C PRO A 93 6.90 4.37 15.91
N GLN A 94 7.87 4.88 16.70
CA GLN A 94 8.18 4.33 18.01
C GLN A 94 6.94 4.35 18.92
N GLY A 95 6.64 3.22 19.55
CA GLY A 95 5.49 3.07 20.46
C GLY A 95 4.19 2.67 19.75
N TRP A 96 4.15 2.64 18.41
CA TRP A 96 3.00 2.16 17.68
C TRP A 96 3.00 0.64 17.62
N SER A 97 2.00 0.02 18.27
CA SER A 97 1.86 -1.44 18.32
C SER A 97 0.43 -1.83 18.65
N GLY A 98 0.17 -3.14 18.66
CA GLY A 98 -1.14 -3.67 19.01
C GLY A 98 -2.16 -3.50 17.89
N PHE A 99 -1.73 -3.54 16.64
CA PHE A 99 -2.62 -3.45 15.48
C PHE A 99 -3.27 -4.80 15.18
N ASP A 100 -4.58 -4.78 14.97
CA ASP A 100 -5.39 -5.93 14.59
C ASP A 100 -5.20 -6.27 13.11
N VAL A 101 -4.86 -5.27 12.30
CA VAL A 101 -4.57 -5.42 10.88
C VAL A 101 -3.65 -4.29 10.41
N ALA A 102 -2.81 -4.57 9.42
CA ALA A 102 -2.03 -3.56 8.72
C ALA A 102 -2.25 -3.64 7.21
N PHE A 103 -2.08 -2.49 6.55
CA PHE A 103 -2.18 -2.36 5.10
C PHE A 103 -1.00 -1.59 4.53
N SER A 104 -0.72 -1.81 3.25
CA SER A 104 -0.02 -0.87 2.37
C SER A 104 -0.50 -1.02 0.93
N HIS A 105 -0.55 0.10 0.23
CA HIS A 105 -0.91 0.13 -1.18
C HIS A 105 0.22 0.72 -2.01
N GLU A 106 0.87 -0.12 -2.84
CA GLU A 106 1.96 0.29 -3.74
C GLU A 106 3.18 0.88 -3.02
N VAL A 107 3.60 0.29 -1.91
CA VAL A 107 4.73 0.76 -1.08
C VAL A 107 5.96 -0.15 -1.21
N LEU A 108 5.78 -1.48 -1.28
CA LEU A 108 6.88 -2.43 -1.13
C LEU A 108 8.03 -2.22 -2.13
N TYR A 109 7.72 -1.84 -3.36
CA TYR A 109 8.73 -1.60 -4.40
C TYR A 109 9.53 -0.29 -4.21
N LEU A 110 9.10 0.56 -3.27
CA LEU A 110 9.79 1.82 -2.92
C LEU A 110 10.86 1.62 -1.83
N LEU A 111 10.84 0.47 -1.14
CA LEU A 111 11.64 0.24 0.06
C LEU A 111 13.01 -0.33 -0.29
N HIS A 112 14.08 0.37 0.10
CA HIS A 112 15.45 -0.14 -0.03
C HIS A 112 15.80 -1.25 0.99
N ASP A 113 15.11 -1.28 2.14
CA ASP A 113 15.31 -2.26 3.21
C ASP A 113 13.98 -2.98 3.56
N LEU A 114 13.61 -3.90 2.69
CA LEU A 114 12.40 -4.72 2.87
C LEU A 114 12.46 -5.60 4.14
N PRO A 115 13.60 -6.22 4.54
CA PRO A 115 13.72 -6.95 5.81
C PRO A 115 13.41 -6.11 7.05
N SER A 116 13.94 -4.89 7.13
CA SER A 116 13.65 -3.99 8.27
C SER A 116 12.17 -3.60 8.31
N HIS A 117 11.56 -3.32 7.15
CA HIS A 117 10.12 -3.07 7.07
C HIS A 117 9.29 -4.27 7.55
N ALA A 118 9.59 -5.47 7.05
CA ALA A 118 8.89 -6.69 7.46
C ALA A 118 8.98 -6.90 8.98
N THR A 119 10.17 -6.67 9.57
CA THR A 119 10.39 -6.79 11.02
C THR A 119 9.59 -5.75 11.81
N ALA A 120 9.55 -4.49 11.36
CA ALA A 120 8.81 -3.42 12.01
C ALA A 120 7.29 -3.70 11.97
N ILE A 121 6.76 -4.12 10.83
CA ILE A 121 5.34 -4.52 10.72
C ILE A 121 5.03 -5.72 11.63
N TYR A 122 5.89 -6.77 11.59
CA TYR A 122 5.68 -7.94 12.45
C TYR A 122 5.60 -7.58 13.93
N GLY A 123 6.52 -6.70 14.39
CA GLY A 123 6.58 -6.24 15.78
C GLY A 123 5.37 -5.39 16.18
N SER A 124 4.73 -4.70 15.24
CA SER A 124 3.60 -3.82 15.50
C SER A 124 2.25 -4.55 15.60
N LEU A 125 2.12 -5.73 14.99
CA LEU A 125 0.88 -6.51 14.95
C LEU A 125 0.66 -7.34 16.22
N VAL A 126 -0.59 -7.54 16.61
CA VAL A 126 -0.95 -8.56 17.61
C VAL A 126 -0.78 -9.99 17.03
N PRO A 127 -0.59 -11.03 17.87
CA PRO A 127 -0.61 -12.42 17.40
C PRO A 127 -1.95 -12.74 16.69
N GLY A 128 -1.89 -13.45 15.57
CA GLY A 128 -3.05 -13.77 14.73
C GLY A 128 -3.45 -12.69 13.73
N ALA A 129 -2.89 -11.48 13.81
CA ALA A 129 -3.15 -10.39 12.88
C ALA A 129 -2.50 -10.60 11.50
N SER A 130 -2.99 -9.88 10.49
CA SER A 130 -2.45 -9.93 9.13
C SER A 130 -2.05 -8.55 8.62
N TYR A 131 -1.01 -8.53 7.79
CA TYR A 131 -0.64 -7.39 6.97
C TYR A 131 -0.97 -7.68 5.51
N PHE A 132 -1.73 -6.79 4.88
CA PHE A 132 -2.13 -6.87 3.48
C PHE A 132 -1.38 -5.82 2.66
N ALA A 133 -0.63 -6.25 1.66
CA ALA A 133 0.18 -5.34 0.85
C ALA A 133 -0.02 -5.57 -0.64
N THR A 134 -0.42 -4.53 -1.38
CA THR A 134 -0.45 -4.62 -2.84
C THR A 134 0.88 -4.22 -3.44
N ILE A 135 1.22 -4.89 -4.53
CA ILE A 135 2.36 -4.56 -5.37
C ILE A 135 1.99 -4.77 -6.84
N GLY A 136 2.19 -3.76 -7.65
CA GLY A 136 2.04 -3.81 -9.10
C GLY A 136 3.36 -3.63 -9.82
N VAL A 137 4.31 -2.90 -9.23
CA VAL A 137 5.66 -2.68 -9.79
C VAL A 137 6.60 -3.76 -9.25
N HIS A 138 6.86 -4.79 -10.08
CA HIS A 138 7.75 -5.90 -9.74
C HIS A 138 8.39 -6.52 -10.99
N ALA A 139 9.49 -7.24 -10.83
CA ALA A 139 10.29 -7.79 -11.93
C ALA A 139 9.54 -8.82 -12.79
N ASP A 140 8.44 -9.38 -12.28
CA ASP A 140 7.64 -10.36 -13.02
C ASP A 140 6.54 -9.70 -13.88
N SER A 141 6.39 -8.35 -13.85
CA SER A 141 5.48 -7.56 -14.69
C SER A 141 6.24 -6.87 -15.82
N ALA A 142 6.00 -7.27 -17.06
CA ALA A 142 6.67 -6.67 -18.20
C ALA A 142 6.33 -5.18 -18.38
N LEU A 143 5.07 -4.77 -18.13
CA LEU A 143 4.63 -3.37 -18.22
C LEU A 143 5.33 -2.52 -17.14
N MET A 144 5.33 -3.00 -15.91
CA MET A 144 5.84 -2.24 -14.77
C MET A 144 7.38 -2.27 -14.67
N THR A 145 8.05 -3.25 -15.26
CA THR A 145 9.51 -3.21 -15.41
C THR A 145 9.93 -2.01 -16.28
N THR A 146 9.24 -1.75 -17.38
CA THR A 146 9.50 -0.56 -18.20
C THR A 146 9.25 0.74 -17.40
N TRP A 147 8.13 0.82 -16.69
CA TRP A 147 7.83 1.97 -15.83
C TRP A 147 8.91 2.17 -14.76
N HIS A 148 9.36 1.08 -14.13
CA HIS A 148 10.42 1.11 -13.13
C HIS A 148 11.72 1.68 -13.70
N ASP A 149 12.17 1.16 -14.86
CA ASP A 149 13.41 1.60 -15.50
C ASP A 149 13.37 3.09 -15.87
N ASP A 150 12.23 3.59 -16.35
CA ASP A 150 12.03 4.98 -16.69
C ASP A 150 12.05 5.92 -15.47
N ASN A 151 11.67 5.42 -14.29
CA ASN A 151 11.50 6.23 -13.07
C ASN A 151 12.56 5.96 -11.99
N ALA A 152 13.37 4.91 -12.10
CA ALA A 152 14.27 4.42 -11.06
C ALA A 152 15.20 5.51 -10.49
N ILE A 153 15.80 6.33 -11.35
CA ILE A 153 16.71 7.40 -10.93
C ILE A 153 15.95 8.56 -10.28
N ALA A 154 14.83 8.98 -10.90
CA ALA A 154 14.07 10.14 -10.44
C ALA A 154 13.40 9.90 -9.07
N LEU A 155 12.99 8.66 -8.82
CA LEU A 155 12.31 8.25 -7.59
C LEU A 155 13.24 7.50 -6.62
N ASP A 156 14.53 7.33 -6.95
CA ASP A 156 15.51 6.59 -6.13
C ASP A 156 14.96 5.20 -5.75
N LEU A 157 14.47 4.45 -6.75
CA LEU A 157 13.90 3.13 -6.53
C LEU A 157 15.01 2.09 -6.33
N PRO A 158 14.79 1.09 -5.45
CA PRO A 158 15.63 -0.11 -5.45
C PRO A 158 15.45 -0.88 -6.75
N GLY A 159 16.31 -1.86 -7.04
CA GLY A 159 16.07 -2.81 -8.13
C GLY A 159 14.70 -3.50 -7.96
N PRO A 160 13.98 -3.79 -9.07
CA PRO A 160 12.64 -4.32 -8.96
C PRO A 160 12.64 -5.69 -8.28
N TYR A 161 11.87 -5.83 -7.23
CA TYR A 161 11.73 -7.09 -6.52
C TYR A 161 10.96 -8.11 -7.38
N ARG A 162 11.36 -9.39 -7.30
CA ARG A 162 10.50 -10.49 -7.72
C ARG A 162 9.47 -10.78 -6.62
N LEU A 163 8.30 -11.29 -7.00
CA LEU A 163 7.29 -11.69 -6.01
C LEU A 163 7.80 -12.76 -5.03
N ASP A 164 8.67 -13.68 -5.52
CA ASP A 164 9.31 -14.69 -4.68
C ASP A 164 10.26 -14.09 -3.65
N ASP A 165 11.00 -13.03 -3.99
CA ASP A 165 11.90 -12.33 -3.06
C ASP A 165 11.11 -11.66 -1.94
N VAL A 166 10.01 -10.98 -2.27
CA VAL A 166 9.09 -10.40 -1.29
C VAL A 166 8.56 -11.49 -0.35
N ALA A 167 8.03 -12.59 -0.91
CA ALA A 167 7.53 -13.71 -0.11
C ALA A 167 8.61 -14.30 0.80
N GLY A 168 9.85 -14.44 0.29
CA GLY A 168 11.00 -14.97 1.03
C GLY A 168 11.37 -14.13 2.24
N VAL A 169 11.42 -12.80 2.10
CA VAL A 169 11.73 -11.86 3.19
C VAL A 169 10.69 -11.96 4.31
N PHE A 170 9.40 -11.92 3.98
CA PHE A 170 8.35 -11.98 5.00
C PHE A 170 8.27 -13.36 5.68
N LYS A 171 8.49 -14.46 4.95
CA LYS A 171 8.63 -15.80 5.55
C LYS A 171 9.81 -15.87 6.52
N ALA A 172 10.96 -15.30 6.17
CA ALA A 172 12.14 -15.27 7.03
C ALA A 172 11.91 -14.45 8.31
N THR A 173 10.99 -13.46 8.28
CA THR A 173 10.59 -12.69 9.45
C THR A 173 9.63 -13.47 10.38
N GLY A 174 9.00 -14.54 9.90
CA GLY A 174 8.10 -15.39 10.69
C GLY A 174 6.62 -15.29 10.31
N PHE A 175 6.29 -14.64 9.19
CA PHE A 175 4.92 -14.62 8.68
C PHE A 175 4.58 -15.90 7.90
N ASP A 176 3.33 -16.32 8.01
CA ASP A 176 2.70 -17.17 7.00
C ASP A 176 2.31 -16.28 5.81
N VAL A 177 2.71 -16.70 4.59
CA VAL A 177 2.57 -15.85 3.39
C VAL A 177 1.64 -16.48 2.38
N ALA A 178 0.62 -15.71 1.96
CA ALA A 178 -0.24 -16.01 0.83
C ALA A 178 -0.22 -14.84 -0.16
N VAL A 179 -0.52 -15.10 -1.42
CA VAL A 179 -0.62 -14.08 -2.46
C VAL A 179 -1.81 -14.38 -3.37
N GLY A 180 -2.53 -13.34 -3.76
CA GLY A 180 -3.68 -13.44 -4.66
C GLY A 180 -3.74 -12.26 -5.63
N ARG A 181 -4.51 -12.43 -6.71
CA ARG A 181 -4.84 -11.35 -7.62
C ARG A 181 -6.04 -10.58 -7.10
N LEU A 182 -6.01 -9.25 -7.25
CA LEU A 182 -7.13 -8.41 -6.88
C LEU A 182 -8.36 -8.74 -7.74
N PRO A 183 -9.58 -8.79 -7.17
CA PRO A 183 -10.77 -9.26 -7.86
C PRO A 183 -11.42 -8.16 -8.73
N PHE A 184 -10.67 -7.57 -9.64
CA PHE A 184 -11.21 -6.55 -10.54
C PHE A 184 -12.24 -7.15 -11.50
N ARG A 185 -13.50 -6.72 -11.40
CA ARG A 185 -14.54 -7.05 -12.38
C ARG A 185 -14.53 -6.09 -13.56
N PHE A 186 -14.28 -4.82 -13.29
CA PHE A 186 -14.12 -3.76 -14.26
C PHE A 186 -13.01 -2.83 -13.84
N VAL A 187 -12.26 -2.32 -14.82
CA VAL A 187 -11.23 -1.30 -14.62
C VAL A 187 -11.70 -0.03 -15.32
N PRO A 188 -11.69 1.14 -14.64
CA PRO A 188 -12.03 2.40 -15.28
C PRO A 188 -11.12 2.66 -16.50
N VAL A 189 -11.69 3.00 -17.65
CA VAL A 189 -10.93 3.14 -18.91
C VAL A 189 -9.91 4.26 -18.86
N ASP A 190 -10.17 5.28 -18.06
CA ASP A 190 -9.31 6.46 -17.92
C ASP A 190 -8.34 6.37 -16.72
N ALA A 191 -8.43 5.31 -15.89
CA ALA A 191 -7.52 5.11 -14.77
C ALA A 191 -6.08 4.92 -15.27
N HIS A 192 -5.16 5.71 -14.76
CA HIS A 192 -3.71 5.60 -14.94
C HIS A 192 -3.17 5.64 -16.38
N ARG A 193 -3.96 6.08 -17.37
CA ARG A 193 -3.52 6.11 -18.78
C ARG A 193 -2.32 7.03 -19.04
N GLY A 194 -2.03 7.97 -18.14
CA GLY A 194 -0.92 8.91 -18.27
C GLY A 194 0.41 8.43 -17.69
N ASP A 195 0.41 7.36 -16.90
CA ASP A 195 1.54 6.99 -16.05
C ASP A 195 2.54 6.02 -16.71
N VAL A 196 2.17 5.39 -17.82
CA VAL A 196 3.02 4.44 -18.54
C VAL A 196 3.08 4.74 -20.04
N THR A 197 4.21 4.39 -20.65
CA THR A 197 4.46 4.54 -22.08
C THR A 197 3.51 3.70 -22.94
N ASP A 198 3.04 2.55 -22.46
CA ASP A 198 2.06 1.72 -23.15
C ASP A 198 0.63 2.04 -22.70
N SER A 199 -0.05 2.91 -23.44
CA SER A 199 -1.43 3.35 -23.18
C SER A 199 -2.48 2.41 -23.76
N ARG A 200 -2.11 1.21 -24.26
CA ARG A 200 -3.08 0.26 -24.80
C ARG A 200 -3.96 -0.31 -23.70
N LEU A 201 -5.27 -0.32 -23.95
CA LEU A 201 -6.25 -0.87 -23.01
C LEU A 201 -5.98 -2.34 -22.65
N SER A 202 -5.49 -3.14 -23.62
CA SER A 202 -5.12 -4.53 -23.39
C SER A 202 -4.00 -4.69 -22.37
N SER A 203 -2.97 -3.83 -22.42
CA SER A 203 -1.85 -3.88 -21.47
C SER A 203 -2.31 -3.53 -20.05
N TRP A 204 -3.22 -2.57 -19.92
CA TRP A 204 -3.83 -2.23 -18.64
C TRP A 204 -4.72 -3.35 -18.08
N LEU A 205 -5.51 -4.00 -18.92
CA LEU A 205 -6.31 -5.16 -18.50
C LEU A 205 -5.42 -6.31 -18.06
N ASP A 206 -4.31 -6.58 -18.75
CA ASP A 206 -3.33 -7.59 -18.33
C ASP A 206 -2.69 -7.21 -16.99
N TYR A 207 -2.28 -5.96 -16.82
CA TYR A 207 -1.71 -5.46 -15.57
C TYR A 207 -2.67 -5.66 -14.38
N TYR A 208 -3.91 -5.17 -14.46
CA TYR A 208 -4.86 -5.31 -13.38
C TYR A 208 -5.31 -6.76 -13.13
N SER A 209 -5.44 -7.57 -14.17
CA SER A 209 -5.92 -8.95 -14.02
C SER A 209 -4.84 -9.95 -13.64
N ARG A 210 -3.56 -9.66 -13.93
CA ARG A 210 -2.46 -10.62 -13.77
C ARG A 210 -1.32 -10.15 -12.90
N ASP A 211 -0.89 -8.89 -13.10
CA ASP A 211 0.35 -8.40 -12.54
C ASP A 211 0.15 -7.73 -11.18
N LYS A 212 -0.97 -7.01 -11.00
CA LYS A 212 -1.28 -6.41 -9.71
C LYS A 212 -1.78 -7.45 -8.72
N VAL A 213 -0.97 -7.71 -7.69
CA VAL A 213 -1.25 -8.72 -6.67
C VAL A 213 -1.35 -8.12 -5.28
N MET A 214 -1.99 -8.84 -4.36
CA MET A 214 -2.00 -8.56 -2.95
C MET A 214 -1.40 -9.73 -2.17
N PHE A 215 -0.40 -9.45 -1.36
CA PHE A 215 0.10 -10.37 -0.35
C PHE A 215 -0.75 -10.27 0.91
N ARG A 216 -0.95 -11.42 1.56
CA ARG A 216 -1.37 -11.53 2.95
C ARG A 216 -0.23 -12.14 3.74
N PHE A 217 0.28 -11.39 4.70
CA PHE A 217 1.31 -11.81 5.64
C PHE A 217 0.66 -11.99 7.01
N SER A 218 0.41 -13.23 7.42
CA SER A 218 -0.29 -13.53 8.67
C SER A 218 0.73 -13.84 9.78
N LYS A 219 0.65 -13.10 10.89
CA LYS A 219 1.45 -13.37 12.09
C LYS A 219 0.82 -14.54 12.83
N PRO A 220 1.56 -15.63 13.10
CA PRO A 220 1.03 -16.74 13.90
C PRO A 220 0.47 -16.29 15.26
N GLY A 221 -0.56 -17.01 15.74
CA GLY A 221 -1.19 -16.75 17.03
C GLY A 221 -0.36 -17.23 18.23
#